data_8e37a09a14ae4d1140f8368ce8b6b665
#
_entry.id   8e37a09a14ae4d1140f8368ce8b6b665
#
_cell.length_a   1.000
_cell.length_b   1.000
_cell.length_c   1.000
_cell.angle_alpha   90.00
_cell.angle_beta   90.00
_cell.angle_gamma   90.00
#
_symmetry.space_group_name_H-M   'P 1'
#
loop_
_entity.id
_entity.type
_entity.pdbx_description
1 polymer ?
#
loop_
_entity_poly.entity_id
_entity_poly.type
_entity_poly.pdbx_seq_one_letter_code
_entity_poly.pdbx_strand_id
1 'polypeptide(L)'
;MNEKAKEIGLTQTYFINPTGLDTSESVSGGYGSARDAVRLLEYAVINVSDIVEPTRHSAVNFESLSDINHRATNTNSAIDALPGLIASKTGYTDLAGGNLVIAFDAGINHPIIISVLGSTQKGRFEDIEKLVNASLKSLD
;
A
#
# COMPACT_ATOMS: atom_id res chain seq x y z
N MET A 1 -7.97 11.93 10.54
CA MET A 1 -7.07 10.76 10.30
C MET A 1 -6.66 10.08 11.60
N ASN A 2 -6.03 10.76 12.57
CA ASN A 2 -5.51 10.14 13.80
C ASN A 2 -6.60 9.54 14.72
N GLU A 3 -7.80 10.12 14.75
CA GLU A 3 -8.94 9.52 15.46
C GLU A 3 -9.33 8.18 14.83
N LYS A 4 -9.43 8.13 13.49
CA LYS A 4 -9.71 6.89 12.77
C LYS A 4 -8.61 5.85 12.95
N ALA A 5 -7.34 6.26 12.95
CA ALA A 5 -6.21 5.36 13.23
C ALA A 5 -6.36 4.70 14.62
N LYS A 6 -6.73 5.47 15.65
CA LYS A 6 -7.01 4.93 17.00
C LYS A 6 -8.21 3.99 17.01
N GLU A 7 -9.31 4.36 16.34
CA GLU A 7 -10.53 3.55 16.24
C GLU A 7 -10.26 2.16 15.67
N ILE A 8 -9.43 2.06 14.63
CA ILE A 8 -9.06 0.79 14.00
C ILE A 8 -7.83 0.12 14.62
N GLY A 9 -7.33 0.65 15.74
CA GLY A 9 -6.28 0.03 16.56
C GLY A 9 -4.86 0.18 16.00
N LEU A 10 -4.57 1.25 15.25
CA LEU A 10 -3.21 1.59 14.80
C LEU A 10 -2.46 2.29 15.92
N THR A 11 -1.81 1.51 16.79
CA THR A 11 -1.20 2.02 18.02
C THR A 11 0.18 2.65 17.81
N GLN A 12 0.81 2.40 16.68
CA GLN A 12 2.14 2.89 16.32
C GLN A 12 2.11 3.83 15.10
N THR A 13 0.93 4.37 14.77
CA THR A 13 0.72 5.23 13.59
C THR A 13 0.25 6.60 14.02
N TYR A 14 0.87 7.64 13.44
CA TYR A 14 0.50 9.03 13.62
C TYR A 14 0.68 9.80 12.31
N PHE A 15 -0.37 10.48 11.87
CA PHE A 15 -0.37 11.32 10.66
C PHE A 15 -0.23 12.79 11.03
N ILE A 16 0.77 13.46 10.46
CA ILE A 16 1.01 14.90 10.61
C ILE A 16 0.22 15.67 9.55
N ASN A 17 0.16 15.14 8.32
CA ASN A 17 -0.60 15.74 7.23
C ASN A 17 -1.32 14.67 6.39
N PRO A 18 -2.30 15.05 5.55
CA PRO A 18 -3.04 14.10 4.73
C PRO A 18 -2.28 13.61 3.49
N THR A 19 -1.22 14.29 3.09
CA THR A 19 -0.48 13.97 1.86
C THR A 19 0.57 12.87 2.08
N GLY A 20 1.06 12.71 3.33
CA GLY A 20 2.17 11.83 3.67
C GLY A 20 3.53 12.35 3.23
N LEU A 21 3.61 13.57 2.65
CA LEU A 21 4.87 14.19 2.24
C LEU A 21 5.60 14.77 3.45
N ASP A 22 6.93 14.77 3.40
CA ASP A 22 7.75 15.36 4.43
C ASP A 22 7.41 16.85 4.60
N THR A 23 7.28 17.29 5.85
CA THR A 23 6.94 18.66 6.21
C THR A 23 8.20 19.54 6.24
N SER A 24 9.35 18.93 6.54
CA SER A 24 10.68 19.54 6.51
C SER A 24 11.74 18.46 6.29
N GLU A 25 13.01 18.84 6.25
CA GLU A 25 14.15 17.91 6.14
C GLU A 25 14.27 16.90 7.31
N SER A 26 13.57 17.15 8.42
CA SER A 26 13.64 16.34 9.64
C SER A 26 12.28 15.85 10.15
N VAL A 27 11.18 16.26 9.50
CA VAL A 27 9.82 15.94 9.95
C VAL A 27 9.03 15.30 8.82
N SER A 28 8.75 14.00 8.94
CA SER A 28 7.93 13.26 7.98
C SER A 28 6.45 13.63 8.09
N GLY A 29 5.70 13.43 7.01
CA GLY A 29 4.24 13.63 6.97
C GLY A 29 3.44 12.61 7.77
N GLY A 30 4.06 11.49 8.16
CA GLY A 30 3.46 10.48 9.00
C GLY A 30 4.48 9.45 9.48
N TYR A 31 4.14 8.78 10.55
CA TYR A 31 4.93 7.71 11.18
C TYR A 31 4.06 6.48 11.36
N GLY A 32 4.63 5.30 11.20
CA GLY A 32 3.89 4.06 11.35
C GLY A 32 4.79 2.84 11.44
N SER A 33 4.18 1.71 11.73
CA SER A 33 4.84 0.40 11.70
C SER A 33 4.32 -0.45 10.54
N ALA A 34 5.10 -1.44 10.12
CA ALA A 34 4.67 -2.42 9.12
C ALA A 34 3.38 -3.14 9.53
N ARG A 35 3.24 -3.45 10.84
CA ARG A 35 2.03 -4.05 11.41
C ARG A 35 0.80 -3.15 11.22
N ASP A 36 0.93 -1.86 11.51
CA ASP A 36 -0.18 -0.93 11.38
C ASP A 36 -0.53 -0.68 9.91
N ALA A 37 0.47 -0.66 9.01
CA ALA A 37 0.25 -0.57 7.57
C ALA A 37 -0.54 -1.78 7.03
N VAL A 38 -0.22 -3.00 7.49
CA VAL A 38 -0.99 -4.23 7.19
C VAL A 38 -2.44 -4.09 7.67
N ARG A 39 -2.66 -3.69 8.93
CA ARG A 39 -4.00 -3.50 9.50
C ARG A 39 -4.80 -2.43 8.76
N LEU A 40 -4.14 -1.35 8.35
CA LEU A 40 -4.80 -0.29 7.60
C LEU A 40 -5.26 -0.77 6.23
N LEU A 41 -4.42 -1.54 5.52
CA LEU A 41 -4.80 -2.11 4.23
C LEU A 41 -5.89 -3.18 4.39
N GLU A 42 -5.82 -4.04 5.42
CA GLU A 42 -6.87 -4.99 5.76
C GLU A 42 -8.22 -4.28 5.96
N TYR A 43 -8.23 -3.23 6.79
CA TYR A 43 -9.42 -2.41 7.00
C TYR A 43 -9.95 -1.83 5.69
N ALA A 44 -9.07 -1.31 4.84
CA ALA A 44 -9.46 -0.71 3.57
C ALA A 44 -10.04 -1.74 2.58
N VAL A 45 -9.43 -2.92 2.46
CA VAL A 45 -9.94 -4.00 1.60
C VAL A 45 -11.32 -4.49 2.04
N ILE A 46 -11.56 -4.56 3.36
CA ILE A 46 -12.84 -5.06 3.89
C ILE A 46 -13.95 -4.00 3.84
N ASN A 47 -13.63 -2.74 4.17
CA ASN A 47 -14.66 -1.73 4.46
C ASN A 47 -14.82 -0.67 3.36
N VAL A 48 -13.82 -0.48 2.51
CA VAL A 48 -13.79 0.53 1.45
C VAL A 48 -13.13 0.00 0.18
N SER A 49 -13.48 -1.22 -0.21
CA SER A 49 -12.89 -1.96 -1.34
C SER A 49 -12.87 -1.14 -2.63
N ASP A 50 -13.93 -0.39 -2.92
CA ASP A 50 -14.06 0.43 -4.13
C ASP A 50 -12.96 1.50 -4.27
N ILE A 51 -12.37 1.94 -3.14
CA ILE A 51 -11.28 2.92 -3.13
C ILE A 51 -9.95 2.26 -3.43
N VAL A 52 -9.75 1.02 -2.98
CA VAL A 52 -8.45 0.34 -3.10
C VAL A 52 -8.38 -0.62 -4.30
N GLU A 53 -9.51 -1.11 -4.79
CA GLU A 53 -9.57 -2.02 -5.95
C GLU A 53 -8.82 -1.48 -7.18
N PRO A 54 -8.95 -0.20 -7.59
CA PRO A 54 -8.22 0.32 -8.74
C PRO A 54 -6.69 0.19 -8.62
N THR A 55 -6.16 0.05 -7.42
CA THR A 55 -4.72 -0.05 -7.17
C THR A 55 -4.12 -1.42 -7.52
N ARG A 56 -4.93 -2.40 -7.90
CA ARG A 56 -4.49 -3.69 -8.44
C ARG A 56 -4.14 -3.66 -9.92
N HIS A 57 -4.56 -2.61 -10.64
CA HIS A 57 -4.35 -2.47 -12.08
C HIS A 57 -3.12 -1.62 -12.40
N SER A 58 -2.43 -1.93 -13.48
CA SER A 58 -1.27 -1.15 -13.96
C SER A 58 -1.66 0.26 -14.41
N ALA A 59 -2.90 0.44 -14.87
CA ALA A 59 -3.48 1.74 -15.17
C ALA A 59 -5.02 1.67 -15.14
N VAL A 60 -5.65 2.79 -14.82
CA VAL A 60 -7.11 2.96 -14.86
C VAL A 60 -7.45 4.20 -15.67
N ASN A 61 -8.44 4.08 -16.55
CA ASN A 61 -9.01 5.22 -17.27
C ASN A 61 -10.31 5.63 -16.56
N PHE A 62 -10.50 6.92 -16.39
CA PHE A 62 -11.71 7.48 -15.79
C PHE A 62 -12.03 8.84 -16.38
N GLU A 63 -13.28 9.23 -16.29
CA GLU A 63 -13.77 10.53 -16.74
C GLU A 63 -14.06 11.42 -15.54
N SER A 64 -13.64 12.68 -15.60
CA SER A 64 -13.96 13.68 -14.59
C SER A 64 -15.39 14.19 -14.74
N LEU A 65 -15.91 14.88 -13.71
CA LEU A 65 -17.23 15.51 -13.77
C LEU A 65 -17.35 16.60 -14.88
N SER A 66 -16.24 16.98 -15.49
CA SER A 66 -16.19 17.94 -16.61
C SER A 66 -15.99 17.25 -17.98
N ASP A 67 -16.34 15.95 -18.07
CA ASP A 67 -16.25 15.12 -19.28
C ASP A 67 -14.82 15.03 -19.85
N ILE A 68 -13.78 15.14 -18.99
CA ILE A 68 -12.38 15.01 -19.39
C ILE A 68 -11.89 13.60 -19.06
N ASN A 69 -11.39 12.90 -20.07
CA ASN A 69 -10.79 11.57 -19.91
C ASN A 69 -9.39 11.68 -19.31
N HIS A 70 -9.15 10.88 -18.27
CA HIS A 70 -7.88 10.76 -17.56
C HIS A 70 -7.39 9.32 -17.59
N ARG A 71 -6.07 9.15 -17.57
CA ARG A 71 -5.41 7.88 -17.34
C ARG A 71 -4.50 7.98 -16.14
N ALA A 72 -4.79 7.26 -15.07
CA ALA A 72 -3.91 7.10 -13.92
C ALA A 72 -3.04 5.85 -14.11
N THR A 73 -1.72 6.01 -14.10
CA THR A 73 -0.77 4.90 -14.15
C THR A 73 -0.33 4.56 -12.72
N ASN A 74 -0.33 3.28 -12.39
CA ASN A 74 0.10 2.83 -11.08
C ASN A 74 1.62 2.99 -10.90
N THR A 75 2.02 3.43 -9.73
CA THR A 75 3.43 3.59 -9.36
C THR A 75 4.06 2.31 -8.79
N ASN A 76 3.28 1.25 -8.61
CA ASN A 76 3.79 -0.07 -8.23
C ASN A 76 4.29 -0.80 -9.48
N SER A 77 5.61 -0.85 -9.68
CA SER A 77 6.22 -1.54 -10.82
C SER A 77 6.23 -3.06 -10.70
N ALA A 78 5.89 -3.62 -9.54
CA ALA A 78 5.84 -5.06 -9.32
C ALA A 78 4.47 -5.68 -9.64
N ILE A 79 3.47 -4.91 -10.09
CA ILE A 79 2.09 -5.41 -10.29
C ILE A 79 2.04 -6.70 -11.12
N ASP A 80 2.76 -6.74 -12.23
CA ASP A 80 2.72 -7.88 -13.16
C ASP A 80 3.41 -9.14 -12.60
N ALA A 81 4.26 -8.96 -11.57
CA ALA A 81 4.97 -10.05 -10.86
C ALA A 81 4.20 -10.55 -9.62
N LEU A 82 3.11 -9.90 -9.23
CA LEU A 82 2.36 -10.23 -8.00
C LEU A 82 1.08 -11.03 -8.34
N PRO A 83 1.09 -12.35 -8.14
CA PRO A 83 -0.08 -13.17 -8.42
C PRO A 83 -1.23 -12.83 -7.47
N GLY A 84 -2.45 -12.82 -7.99
CA GLY A 84 -3.65 -12.62 -7.17
C GLY A 84 -3.74 -11.27 -6.46
N LEU A 85 -3.06 -10.21 -6.96
CA LEU A 85 -3.06 -8.90 -6.33
C LEU A 85 -4.49 -8.37 -6.14
N ILE A 86 -4.84 -8.03 -4.90
CA ILE A 86 -6.13 -7.45 -4.50
C ILE A 86 -6.01 -5.93 -4.43
N ALA A 87 -4.96 -5.42 -3.78
CA ALA A 87 -4.71 -4.00 -3.62
C ALA A 87 -3.23 -3.73 -3.32
N SER A 88 -2.76 -2.53 -3.65
CA SER A 88 -1.40 -2.10 -3.29
C SER A 88 -1.32 -0.59 -3.02
N LYS A 89 -0.37 -0.18 -2.18
CA LYS A 89 -0.06 1.24 -1.98
C LYS A 89 1.43 1.45 -1.83
N THR A 90 1.99 2.25 -2.72
CA THR A 90 3.38 2.69 -2.66
C THR A 90 3.52 3.97 -1.84
N GLY A 91 4.69 4.20 -1.27
CA GLY A 91 5.10 5.46 -0.67
C GLY A 91 6.60 5.67 -0.83
N TYR A 92 7.01 6.90 -1.03
CA TYR A 92 8.41 7.31 -1.01
C TYR A 92 8.53 8.76 -0.58
N THR A 93 9.37 9.00 0.39
CA THR A 93 9.93 10.33 0.73
C THR A 93 11.38 10.15 1.11
N ASP A 94 12.13 11.25 1.17
CA ASP A 94 13.56 11.18 1.53
C ASP A 94 13.77 10.69 2.96
N LEU A 95 12.86 11.03 3.88
CA LEU A 95 12.92 10.58 5.27
C LEU A 95 12.42 9.14 5.46
N ALA A 96 11.36 8.76 4.76
CA ALA A 96 10.72 7.45 4.95
C ALA A 96 11.36 6.32 4.13
N GLY A 97 12.12 6.67 3.07
CA GLY A 97 12.59 5.68 2.11
C GLY A 97 11.48 5.05 1.28
N GLY A 98 11.76 3.91 0.68
CA GLY A 98 10.82 3.15 -0.15
C GLY A 98 9.87 2.29 0.67
N ASN A 99 8.56 2.50 0.50
CA ASN A 99 7.52 1.79 1.23
C ASN A 99 6.53 1.16 0.25
N LEU A 100 6.04 -0.04 0.57
CA LEU A 100 5.02 -0.75 -0.19
C LEU A 100 4.24 -1.67 0.72
N VAL A 101 2.92 -1.59 0.65
CA VAL A 101 2.02 -2.56 1.26
C VAL A 101 1.13 -3.15 0.16
N ILE A 102 0.92 -4.46 0.20
CA ILE A 102 0.07 -5.19 -0.74
C ILE A 102 -0.87 -6.13 -0.01
N ALA A 103 -2.02 -6.39 -0.63
CA ALA A 103 -2.90 -7.51 -0.32
C ALA A 103 -3.00 -8.39 -1.57
N PHE A 104 -2.83 -9.70 -1.44
CA PHE A 104 -2.95 -10.66 -2.54
C PHE A 104 -3.64 -11.94 -2.07
N ASP A 105 -4.28 -12.66 -2.99
CA ASP A 105 -4.89 -13.96 -2.71
C ASP A 105 -3.88 -15.07 -3.00
N ALA A 106 -3.46 -15.77 -1.97
CA ALA A 106 -2.52 -16.89 -2.06
C ALA A 106 -3.18 -18.22 -2.42
N GLY A 107 -4.48 -18.24 -2.60
CA GLY A 107 -5.33 -19.37 -2.92
C GLY A 107 -6.79 -19.00 -2.68
N ILE A 108 -7.74 -19.84 -3.02
CA ILE A 108 -9.16 -19.50 -2.94
C ILE A 108 -9.55 -19.02 -1.53
N ASN A 109 -9.87 -17.73 -1.42
CA ASN A 109 -10.23 -17.04 -0.15
C ASN A 109 -9.11 -17.10 0.91
N HIS A 110 -7.86 -17.00 0.48
CA HIS A 110 -6.71 -16.95 1.40
C HIS A 110 -5.90 -15.65 1.22
N PRO A 111 -6.48 -14.50 1.59
CA PRO A 111 -5.81 -13.23 1.45
C PRO A 111 -4.62 -13.11 2.42
N ILE A 112 -3.48 -12.67 1.90
CA ILE A 112 -2.28 -12.34 2.66
C ILE A 112 -1.96 -10.87 2.44
N ILE A 113 -1.55 -10.19 3.51
CA ILE A 113 -1.14 -8.79 3.45
C ILE A 113 0.31 -8.67 3.91
N ILE A 114 1.13 -8.01 3.10
CA ILE A 114 2.55 -7.82 3.35
C ILE A 114 2.89 -6.33 3.30
N SER A 115 3.76 -5.88 4.19
CA SER A 115 4.27 -4.51 4.22
C SER A 115 5.79 -4.48 4.28
N VAL A 116 6.40 -3.68 3.42
CA VAL A 116 7.82 -3.31 3.43
C VAL A 116 7.92 -1.81 3.70
N LEU A 117 8.67 -1.42 4.72
CA LEU A 117 8.94 -0.03 5.07
C LEU A 117 10.44 0.24 5.13
N GLY A 118 10.85 1.45 4.74
CA GLY A 118 12.22 1.92 4.85
C GLY A 118 13.22 1.23 3.89
N SER A 119 12.74 0.61 2.82
CA SER A 119 13.60 0.07 1.75
C SER A 119 14.08 1.19 0.82
N THR A 120 14.86 0.85 -0.19
CA THR A 120 15.18 1.81 -1.25
C THR A 120 13.97 2.02 -2.17
N GLN A 121 14.00 3.10 -2.96
CA GLN A 121 12.92 3.42 -3.90
C GLN A 121 12.62 2.27 -4.88
N LYS A 122 13.63 1.53 -5.32
CA LYS A 122 13.49 0.36 -6.19
C LYS A 122 13.41 -0.94 -5.40
N GLY A 123 14.23 -1.09 -4.37
CA GLY A 123 14.32 -2.31 -3.56
C GLY A 123 13.00 -2.75 -2.93
N ARG A 124 12.10 -1.81 -2.60
CA ARG A 124 10.77 -2.16 -2.06
C ARG A 124 9.98 -3.14 -2.94
N PHE A 125 10.18 -3.10 -4.26
CA PHE A 125 9.52 -4.01 -5.19
C PHE A 125 10.14 -5.40 -5.16
N GLU A 126 11.47 -5.49 -5.16
CA GLU A 126 12.19 -6.75 -5.04
C GLU A 126 11.94 -7.42 -3.68
N ASP A 127 11.86 -6.62 -2.62
CA ASP A 127 11.60 -7.11 -1.25
C ASP A 127 10.19 -7.69 -1.13
N ILE A 128 9.18 -7.01 -1.71
CA ILE A 128 7.80 -7.53 -1.76
C ILE A 128 7.74 -8.85 -2.53
N GLU A 129 8.38 -8.96 -3.70
CA GLU A 129 8.38 -10.20 -4.49
C GLU A 129 9.00 -11.37 -3.70
N LYS A 130 10.11 -11.13 -2.99
CA LYS A 130 10.74 -12.14 -2.12
C LYS A 130 9.79 -12.60 -1.01
N LEU A 131 9.09 -11.66 -0.37
CA LEU A 131 8.14 -11.96 0.71
C LEU A 131 6.90 -12.70 0.19
N VAL A 132 6.35 -12.33 -0.97
CA VAL A 132 5.27 -13.08 -1.61
C VAL A 132 5.68 -14.52 -1.90
N ASN A 133 6.85 -14.70 -2.53
CA ASN A 133 7.37 -16.04 -2.82
C ASN A 133 7.61 -16.86 -1.55
N ALA A 134 8.10 -16.24 -0.47
CA ALA A 134 8.30 -16.92 0.81
C ALA A 134 6.97 -17.31 1.46
N SER A 135 5.96 -16.42 1.40
CA SER A 135 4.62 -16.68 1.92
C SER A 135 3.96 -17.84 1.18
N LEU A 136 4.00 -17.85 -0.16
CA LEU A 136 3.44 -18.93 -0.96
C LEU A 136 4.09 -20.30 -0.63
N LYS A 137 5.42 -20.34 -0.54
CA LYS A 137 6.16 -21.56 -0.15
C LYS A 137 5.86 -22.05 1.26
N SER A 138 5.36 -21.22 2.15
CA SER A 138 5.01 -21.62 3.52
C SER A 138 3.61 -22.24 3.62
N LEU A 139 2.84 -22.21 2.55
CA LEU A 139 1.49 -22.78 2.46
C LEU A 139 1.50 -24.18 1.82
N ASP A 140 2.59 -24.55 1.14
CA ASP A 140 2.85 -25.89 0.59
C ASP A 140 3.30 -26.86 1.70
#